data_2b34d657ee0365ebd4a9ff45d4445544
#
_entry.id   2b34d657ee0365ebd4a9ff45d4445544
#
_cell.length_a   1.000
_cell.length_b   1.000
_cell.length_c   1.000
_cell.angle_alpha   90.00
_cell.angle_beta   90.00
_cell.angle_gamma   90.00
#
_symmetry.space_group_name_H-M   'P 1'
#
loop_
_entity.id
_entity.type
_entity.pdbx_description
1 polymer ?
#
loop_
_entity_poly.entity_id
_entity_poly.type
_entity_poly.pdbx_seq_one_letter_code
_entity_poly.pdbx_strand_id
1 'polypeptide(L)'
;MSGHSKWANIKRKKGKNDAIRGKITTKIGREITIAVRMGGPDPVGNMRLKLALQKAKENNIPKDNIKRAIQKGAGATEGQNYEEIVYEGYGPAGVAVTVNVLTDNRNRAAAAVRHEFSKSGGNLGATGCVSWMFHNTGIFVVNRDQADEDQIMEVALDAGAEELEHEGHHELVGKQHAHHKQGQTQQD
;
A
#
# COMPACT_ATOMS: atom_id res chain seq x y z
N MET A 1 -34.42 18.13 -26.77
CA MET A 1 -34.02 17.43 -25.53
C MET A 1 -32.51 17.41 -25.42
N SER A 2 -31.91 18.33 -24.69
CA SER A 2 -30.45 18.49 -24.66
C SER A 2 -29.83 17.90 -23.40
N GLY A 3 -29.63 16.57 -23.40
CA GLY A 3 -28.93 15.84 -22.36
C GLY A 3 -27.41 16.01 -22.35
N HIS A 4 -26.88 16.92 -23.18
CA HIS A 4 -25.45 17.14 -23.38
C HIS A 4 -25.00 18.56 -23.02
N SER A 5 -25.63 19.20 -22.04
CA SER A 5 -25.16 20.52 -21.61
C SER A 5 -23.75 20.38 -21.01
N LYS A 6 -22.89 21.34 -21.30
CA LYS A 6 -21.53 21.44 -20.72
C LYS A 6 -21.55 21.29 -19.21
N TRP A 7 -22.59 21.83 -18.57
CA TRP A 7 -22.85 21.73 -17.12
C TRP A 7 -23.09 20.28 -16.66
N ALA A 8 -23.94 19.53 -17.36
CA ALA A 8 -24.23 18.13 -17.02
C ALA A 8 -22.98 17.24 -17.11
N ASN A 9 -22.14 17.49 -18.12
CA ASN A 9 -20.87 16.78 -18.29
C ASN A 9 -19.87 17.12 -17.17
N ILE A 10 -19.75 18.39 -16.79
CA ILE A 10 -18.89 18.86 -15.69
C ILE A 10 -19.37 18.25 -14.38
N LYS A 11 -20.68 18.30 -14.07
CA LYS A 11 -21.28 17.72 -12.87
C LYS A 11 -21.00 16.22 -12.76
N ARG A 12 -21.14 15.48 -13.86
CA ARG A 12 -20.89 14.03 -13.90
C ARG A 12 -19.40 13.70 -13.68
N LYS A 13 -18.49 14.46 -14.31
CA LYS A 13 -17.04 14.30 -14.15
C LYS A 13 -16.62 14.64 -12.72
N LYS A 14 -17.15 15.72 -12.15
CA LYS A 14 -16.90 16.12 -10.77
C LYS A 14 -17.39 15.04 -9.80
N GLY A 15 -18.61 14.52 -9.95
CA GLY A 15 -19.14 13.48 -9.08
C GLY A 15 -18.32 12.18 -9.10
N LYS A 16 -17.80 11.77 -10.27
CA LYS A 16 -16.87 10.62 -10.36
C LYS A 16 -15.56 10.88 -9.62
N ASN A 17 -14.96 12.05 -9.79
CA ASN A 17 -13.73 12.42 -9.11
C ASN A 17 -13.92 12.51 -7.60
N ASP A 18 -15.02 13.07 -7.14
CA ASP A 18 -15.35 13.19 -5.71
C ASP A 18 -15.56 11.78 -5.07
N ALA A 19 -16.18 10.85 -5.80
CA ALA A 19 -16.34 9.46 -5.35
C ALA A 19 -14.99 8.74 -5.22
N ILE A 20 -14.07 8.94 -6.17
CA ILE A 20 -12.70 8.38 -6.11
C ILE A 20 -11.94 8.98 -4.93
N ARG A 21 -11.97 10.29 -4.75
CA ARG A 21 -11.34 10.97 -3.61
C ARG A 21 -11.91 10.48 -2.27
N GLY A 22 -13.22 10.28 -2.19
CA GLY A 22 -13.88 9.73 -0.99
C GLY A 22 -13.35 8.34 -0.62
N LYS A 23 -13.19 7.45 -1.61
CA LYS A 23 -12.62 6.11 -1.39
C LYS A 23 -11.16 6.17 -0.90
N ILE A 24 -10.33 7.01 -1.52
CA ILE A 24 -8.93 7.21 -1.14
C ILE A 24 -8.85 7.75 0.30
N THR A 25 -9.62 8.77 0.62
CA THR A 25 -9.67 9.37 1.97
C THR A 25 -10.07 8.35 3.02
N THR A 26 -11.06 7.51 2.73
CA THR A 26 -11.52 6.46 3.65
C THR A 26 -10.44 5.40 3.85
N LYS A 27 -9.76 4.97 2.78
CA LYS A 27 -8.68 3.98 2.84
C LYS A 27 -7.51 4.49 3.69
N ILE A 28 -7.02 5.70 3.43
CA ILE A 28 -5.91 6.30 4.18
C ILE A 28 -6.31 6.56 5.63
N GLY A 29 -7.54 7.03 5.89
CA GLY A 29 -8.05 7.21 7.25
C GLY A 29 -8.04 5.91 8.07
N ARG A 30 -8.41 4.79 7.47
CA ARG A 30 -8.31 3.47 8.12
C ARG A 30 -6.84 3.10 8.40
N GLU A 31 -5.95 3.30 7.44
CA GLU A 31 -4.52 3.00 7.59
C GLU A 31 -3.92 3.79 8.76
N ILE A 32 -4.25 5.10 8.89
CA ILE A 32 -3.86 5.93 10.04
C ILE A 32 -4.40 5.35 11.34
N THR A 33 -5.70 5.02 11.39
CA THR A 33 -6.33 4.48 12.61
C THR A 33 -5.63 3.20 13.10
N ILE A 34 -5.24 2.33 12.20
CA ILE A 34 -4.59 1.07 12.53
C ILE A 34 -3.14 1.27 12.88
N ALA A 35 -2.42 2.10 12.15
CA ALA A 35 -1.05 2.44 12.49
C ALA A 35 -0.96 2.97 13.92
N VAL A 36 -1.90 3.82 14.34
CA VAL A 36 -1.97 4.35 15.71
C VAL A 36 -2.30 3.26 16.73
N ARG A 37 -3.22 2.34 16.42
CA ARG A 37 -3.54 1.21 17.32
C ARG A 37 -2.35 0.31 17.57
N MET A 38 -1.57 0.03 16.53
CA MET A 38 -0.45 -0.92 16.61
C MET A 38 0.82 -0.33 17.19
N GLY A 39 1.10 0.95 16.92
CA GLY A 39 2.38 1.58 17.26
C GLY A 39 2.27 2.92 18.01
N GLY A 40 1.06 3.31 18.42
CA GLY A 40 0.82 4.57 19.13
C GLY A 40 0.68 5.80 18.20
N PRO A 41 0.27 6.94 18.77
CA PRO A 41 -0.06 8.15 18.00
C PRO A 41 1.16 9.01 17.63
N ASP A 42 2.37 8.64 18.08
CA ASP A 42 3.59 9.39 17.79
C ASP A 42 4.22 8.91 16.47
N PRO A 43 4.27 9.77 15.43
CA PRO A 43 4.88 9.38 14.15
C PRO A 43 6.41 9.23 14.19
N VAL A 44 7.09 9.68 15.24
CA VAL A 44 8.54 9.49 15.40
C VAL A 44 8.84 8.04 15.75
N GLY A 45 8.08 7.46 16.68
CA GLY A 45 8.20 6.08 17.10
C GLY A 45 7.42 5.09 16.23
N ASN A 46 6.57 5.58 15.31
CA ASN A 46 5.68 4.74 14.51
C ASN A 46 5.87 5.02 13.01
N MET A 47 6.77 4.25 12.39
CA MET A 47 7.08 4.38 10.97
C MET A 47 5.85 4.17 10.06
N ARG A 48 4.97 3.24 10.41
CA ARG A 48 3.72 3.00 9.69
C ARG A 48 2.81 4.23 9.69
N LEU A 49 2.69 4.88 10.85
CA LEU A 49 1.93 6.14 10.96
C LEU A 49 2.57 7.25 10.14
N LYS A 50 3.90 7.38 10.19
CA LYS A 50 4.65 8.36 9.40
C LYS A 50 4.36 8.22 7.91
N LEU A 51 4.42 7.01 7.38
CA LEU A 51 4.11 6.72 5.96
C LEU A 51 2.64 7.00 5.62
N ALA A 52 1.71 6.62 6.50
CA ALA A 52 0.29 6.90 6.31
C ALA A 52 -0.03 8.41 6.31
N LEU A 53 0.65 9.19 7.16
CA LEU A 53 0.54 10.65 7.17
C LEU A 53 1.14 11.30 5.92
N GLN A 54 2.24 10.76 5.40
CA GLN A 54 2.81 11.21 4.13
C GLN A 54 1.83 10.97 2.99
N LYS A 55 1.25 9.78 2.85
CA LYS A 55 0.21 9.48 1.86
C LYS A 55 -1.01 10.41 2.00
N ALA A 56 -1.39 10.74 3.23
CA ALA A 56 -2.49 11.67 3.48
C ALA A 56 -2.17 13.08 2.97
N LYS A 57 -0.94 13.56 3.14
CA LYS A 57 -0.46 14.84 2.61
C LYS A 57 -0.44 14.86 1.08
N GLU A 58 0.10 13.82 0.44
CA GLU A 58 0.15 13.66 -1.03
C GLU A 58 -1.25 13.66 -1.66
N ASN A 59 -2.24 13.08 -0.97
CA ASN A 59 -3.63 13.05 -1.42
C ASN A 59 -4.46 14.23 -0.94
N ASN A 60 -3.85 15.25 -0.35
CA ASN A 60 -4.52 16.47 0.14
C ASN A 60 -5.70 16.19 1.08
N ILE A 61 -5.54 15.22 1.99
CA ILE A 61 -6.57 14.89 2.97
C ILE A 61 -6.66 16.00 4.03
N PRO A 62 -7.86 16.51 4.34
CA PRO A 62 -8.04 17.56 5.34
C PRO A 62 -7.46 17.17 6.70
N LYS A 63 -6.80 18.13 7.38
CA LYS A 63 -6.17 17.91 8.69
C LYS A 63 -7.15 17.38 9.74
N ASP A 64 -8.41 17.81 9.69
CA ASP A 64 -9.45 17.34 10.62
C ASP A 64 -9.78 15.84 10.42
N ASN A 65 -9.72 15.35 9.20
CA ASN A 65 -9.91 13.93 8.92
C ASN A 65 -8.74 13.10 9.46
N ILE A 66 -7.51 13.61 9.31
CA ILE A 66 -6.31 12.99 9.87
C ILE A 66 -6.40 12.95 11.40
N LYS A 67 -6.72 14.10 12.03
CA LYS A 67 -6.87 14.20 13.47
C LYS A 67 -7.92 13.25 14.03
N ARG A 68 -9.09 13.15 13.38
CA ARG A 68 -10.15 12.20 13.76
C ARG A 68 -9.69 10.75 13.62
N ALA A 69 -8.93 10.40 12.58
CA ALA A 69 -8.40 9.07 12.39
C ALA A 69 -7.38 8.68 13.49
N ILE A 70 -6.50 9.63 13.88
CA ILE A 70 -5.55 9.44 14.99
C ILE A 70 -6.30 9.24 16.31
N GLN A 71 -7.26 10.13 16.61
CA GLN A 71 -8.07 10.04 17.82
C GLN A 71 -8.84 8.70 17.90
N LYS A 72 -9.42 8.26 16.78
CA LYS A 72 -10.10 6.97 16.70
C LYS A 72 -9.14 5.79 16.92
N GLY A 73 -7.90 5.90 16.49
CA GLY A 73 -6.86 4.91 16.74
C GLY A 73 -6.40 4.86 18.18
N ALA A 74 -6.21 6.04 18.81
CA ALA A 74 -5.74 6.20 20.18
C ALA A 74 -6.83 5.88 21.22
N GLY A 75 -8.08 6.22 20.93
CA GLY A 75 -9.23 5.85 21.74
C GLY A 75 -9.68 4.45 21.36
N ALA A 76 -9.23 3.43 22.07
CA ALA A 76 -9.69 2.06 21.90
C ALA A 76 -11.20 1.97 22.21
N THR A 77 -12.03 2.32 21.23
CA THR A 77 -13.43 1.94 21.26
C THR A 77 -13.47 0.44 21.05
N GLU A 78 -13.78 -0.28 22.11
CA GLU A 78 -14.04 -1.71 22.10
C GLU A 78 -14.93 -2.07 20.90
N GLY A 79 -14.51 -3.03 20.06
CA GLY A 79 -15.40 -3.69 19.14
C GLY A 79 -15.02 -3.71 17.65
N GLN A 80 -14.00 -3.02 17.19
CA GLN A 80 -13.54 -3.16 15.80
C GLN A 80 -12.12 -3.72 15.76
N ASN A 81 -11.99 -5.04 15.82
CA ASN A 81 -10.73 -5.72 15.57
C ASN A 81 -10.48 -5.75 14.06
N TYR A 82 -9.60 -4.84 13.59
CA TYR A 82 -9.11 -4.94 12.23
C TYR A 82 -8.00 -5.99 12.16
N GLU A 83 -8.07 -6.82 11.14
CA GLU A 83 -7.04 -7.80 10.80
C GLU A 83 -6.49 -7.52 9.40
N GLU A 84 -5.22 -7.82 9.20
CA GLU A 84 -4.58 -7.80 7.91
C GLU A 84 -4.59 -9.22 7.34
N ILE A 85 -5.08 -9.36 6.11
CA ILE A 85 -5.19 -10.63 5.42
C ILE A 85 -4.57 -10.46 4.04
N VAL A 86 -3.73 -11.39 3.65
CA VAL A 86 -3.22 -11.49 2.28
C VAL A 86 -4.03 -12.53 1.54
N TYR A 87 -4.65 -12.12 0.44
CA TYR A 87 -5.29 -13.02 -0.50
C TYR A 87 -4.38 -13.20 -1.73
N GLU A 88 -4.37 -14.40 -2.25
CA GLU A 88 -3.51 -14.80 -3.34
C GLU A 88 -4.33 -15.44 -4.45
N GLY A 89 -3.89 -15.28 -5.69
CA GLY A 89 -4.58 -15.86 -6.82
C GLY A 89 -3.94 -15.51 -8.15
N TYR A 90 -4.64 -15.89 -9.19
CA TYR A 90 -4.20 -15.65 -10.56
C TYR A 90 -5.22 -14.73 -11.26
N GLY A 91 -4.72 -13.70 -11.91
CA GLY A 91 -5.47 -12.87 -12.83
C GLY A 91 -5.59 -13.52 -14.21
N PRO A 92 -6.18 -12.82 -15.19
CA PRO A 92 -6.22 -13.26 -16.58
C PRO A 92 -4.83 -13.64 -17.10
N ALA A 93 -4.77 -14.65 -17.97
CA ALA A 93 -3.52 -15.17 -18.53
C ALA A 93 -2.51 -15.72 -17.48
N GLY A 94 -2.97 -16.05 -16.27
CA GLY A 94 -2.12 -16.66 -15.23
C GLY A 94 -1.20 -15.69 -14.50
N VAL A 95 -1.47 -14.40 -14.55
CA VAL A 95 -0.71 -13.38 -13.81
C VAL A 95 -0.88 -13.58 -12.32
N ALA A 96 0.22 -13.73 -11.58
CA ALA A 96 0.20 -13.85 -10.13
C ALA A 96 -0.25 -12.51 -9.48
N VAL A 97 -1.17 -12.60 -8.54
CA VAL A 97 -1.74 -11.43 -7.85
C VAL A 97 -1.79 -11.69 -6.35
N THR A 98 -1.24 -10.76 -5.57
CA THR A 98 -1.43 -10.69 -4.11
C THR A 98 -2.27 -9.47 -3.76
N VAL A 99 -3.19 -9.62 -2.81
CA VAL A 99 -4.08 -8.53 -2.36
C VAL A 99 -4.00 -8.40 -0.85
N ASN A 100 -3.37 -7.33 -0.37
CA ASN A 100 -3.33 -7.00 1.05
C ASN A 100 -4.62 -6.30 1.44
N VAL A 101 -5.36 -6.92 2.33
CA VAL A 101 -6.67 -6.44 2.79
C VAL A 101 -6.64 -6.16 4.28
N LEU A 102 -7.11 -4.99 4.64
CA LEU A 102 -7.33 -4.57 6.01
C LEU A 102 -8.84 -4.53 6.26
N THR A 103 -9.33 -5.39 7.14
CA THR A 103 -10.76 -5.57 7.35
C THR A 103 -11.11 -5.77 8.82
N ASP A 104 -12.31 -5.39 9.17
CA ASP A 104 -12.99 -5.71 10.43
C ASP A 104 -13.90 -6.96 10.29
N ASN A 105 -14.00 -7.51 9.07
CA ASN A 105 -14.82 -8.69 8.79
C ASN A 105 -14.21 -9.55 7.68
N ARG A 106 -13.56 -10.63 8.08
CA ARG A 106 -12.88 -11.59 7.22
C ARG A 106 -13.79 -12.19 6.15
N ASN A 107 -15.00 -12.58 6.53
CA ASN A 107 -15.93 -13.25 5.62
C ASN A 107 -16.41 -12.30 4.51
N ARG A 108 -16.74 -11.05 4.87
CA ARG A 108 -17.11 -10.02 3.89
C ARG A 108 -15.96 -9.72 2.94
N ALA A 109 -14.73 -9.59 3.45
CA ALA A 109 -13.54 -9.35 2.66
C ALA A 109 -13.26 -10.51 1.70
N ALA A 110 -13.29 -11.75 2.17
CA ALA A 110 -13.09 -12.94 1.35
C ALA A 110 -14.10 -13.05 0.21
N ALA A 111 -15.38 -12.79 0.49
CA ALA A 111 -16.43 -12.80 -0.52
C ALA A 111 -16.21 -11.71 -1.58
N ALA A 112 -15.85 -10.49 -1.17
CA ALA A 112 -15.60 -9.39 -2.07
C ALA A 112 -14.37 -9.65 -2.96
N VAL A 113 -13.25 -10.13 -2.40
CA VAL A 113 -12.05 -10.44 -3.16
C VAL A 113 -12.31 -11.57 -4.15
N ARG A 114 -12.98 -12.65 -3.74
CA ARG A 114 -13.34 -13.75 -4.63
C ARG A 114 -14.22 -13.28 -5.79
N HIS A 115 -15.19 -12.42 -5.50
CA HIS A 115 -16.07 -11.84 -6.52
C HIS A 115 -15.27 -11.04 -7.57
N GLU A 116 -14.35 -10.17 -7.11
CA GLU A 116 -13.55 -9.35 -8.04
C GLU A 116 -12.58 -10.21 -8.88
N PHE A 117 -11.95 -11.24 -8.31
CA PHE A 117 -11.15 -12.18 -9.10
C PHE A 117 -11.97 -12.85 -10.20
N SER A 118 -13.12 -13.44 -9.84
CA SER A 118 -13.99 -14.13 -10.79
C SER A 118 -14.53 -13.20 -11.87
N LYS A 119 -14.99 -12.00 -11.49
CA LYS A 119 -15.50 -10.98 -12.39
C LYS A 119 -14.45 -10.49 -13.40
N SER A 120 -13.20 -10.47 -13.00
CA SER A 120 -12.08 -10.03 -13.83
C SER A 120 -11.45 -11.16 -14.65
N GLY A 121 -12.04 -12.36 -14.67
CA GLY A 121 -11.52 -13.51 -15.42
C GLY A 121 -10.33 -14.18 -14.74
N GLY A 122 -10.12 -13.93 -13.45
CA GLY A 122 -9.10 -14.56 -12.62
C GLY A 122 -9.69 -15.59 -11.66
N ASN A 123 -8.85 -16.14 -10.81
CA ASN A 123 -9.19 -17.15 -9.81
C ASN A 123 -8.49 -16.89 -8.49
N LEU A 124 -9.26 -16.84 -7.39
CA LEU A 124 -8.70 -16.77 -6.05
C LEU A 124 -8.16 -18.15 -5.67
N GLY A 125 -6.88 -18.20 -5.32
CA GLY A 125 -6.17 -19.41 -4.94
C GLY A 125 -6.14 -19.65 -3.43
N ALA A 126 -5.44 -20.70 -3.03
CA ALA A 126 -5.12 -20.96 -1.64
C ALA A 126 -3.95 -20.07 -1.18
N THR A 127 -3.84 -19.85 0.12
CA THR A 127 -2.70 -19.16 0.73
C THR A 127 -1.39 -19.86 0.36
N GLY A 128 -0.39 -19.12 -0.08
CA GLY A 128 0.91 -19.64 -0.51
C GLY A 128 1.00 -19.99 -2.01
N CYS A 129 -0.11 -19.85 -2.78
CA CYS A 129 -0.10 -20.26 -4.19
C CYS A 129 0.77 -19.35 -5.08
N VAL A 130 0.96 -18.09 -4.73
CA VAL A 130 1.77 -17.13 -5.49
C VAL A 130 2.76 -16.33 -4.64
N SER A 131 2.65 -16.33 -3.32
CA SER A 131 3.48 -15.51 -2.42
C SER A 131 4.98 -15.77 -2.56
N TRP A 132 5.36 -16.99 -2.92
CA TRP A 132 6.76 -17.36 -3.19
C TRP A 132 7.39 -16.60 -4.37
N MET A 133 6.59 -16.01 -5.25
CA MET A 133 7.03 -15.16 -6.37
C MET A 133 7.24 -13.69 -5.97
N PHE A 134 6.82 -13.30 -4.77
CA PHE A 134 6.86 -11.91 -4.32
C PHE A 134 7.89 -11.75 -3.20
N HIS A 135 8.84 -10.88 -3.42
CA HIS A 135 9.86 -10.52 -2.44
C HIS A 135 9.65 -9.07 -2.00
N ASN A 136 9.81 -8.82 -0.69
CA ASN A 136 9.82 -7.45 -0.19
C ASN A 136 11.12 -6.77 -0.60
N THR A 137 10.99 -5.76 -1.45
CA THR A 137 12.12 -5.08 -2.06
C THR A 137 12.03 -3.59 -1.79
N GLY A 138 13.13 -2.96 -1.38
CA GLY A 138 13.29 -1.51 -1.31
C GLY A 138 13.79 -0.97 -2.65
N ILE A 139 13.19 0.11 -3.14
CA ILE A 139 13.63 0.80 -4.34
C ILE A 139 14.10 2.20 -3.94
N PHE A 140 15.33 2.53 -4.34
CA PHE A 140 15.88 3.87 -4.22
C PHE A 140 15.95 4.48 -5.62
N VAL A 141 15.42 5.68 -5.77
CA VAL A 141 15.51 6.44 -7.02
C VAL A 141 16.44 7.62 -6.79
N VAL A 142 17.48 7.70 -7.60
CA VAL A 142 18.46 8.79 -7.55
C VAL A 142 18.41 9.51 -8.89
N ASN A 143 18.31 10.84 -8.86
CA ASN A 143 18.38 11.63 -10.09
C ASN A 143 19.86 11.80 -10.52
N ARG A 144 20.11 11.77 -11.82
CA ARG A 144 21.47 11.91 -12.40
C ARG A 144 22.19 13.21 -12.05
N ASP A 145 21.44 14.26 -11.72
CA ASP A 145 21.97 15.54 -11.29
C ASP A 145 22.45 15.55 -9.84
N GLN A 146 22.13 14.50 -9.06
CA GLN A 146 22.45 14.41 -7.64
C GLN A 146 23.75 13.64 -7.35
N ALA A 147 24.12 12.70 -8.21
CA ALA A 147 25.37 11.94 -8.08
C ALA A 147 25.78 11.34 -9.43
N ASP A 148 27.09 11.10 -9.56
CA ASP A 148 27.65 10.40 -10.69
C ASP A 148 27.33 8.90 -10.66
N GLU A 149 27.14 8.29 -11.81
CA GLU A 149 26.74 6.88 -11.96
C GLU A 149 27.74 5.93 -11.30
N ASP A 150 29.04 6.16 -11.48
CA ASP A 150 30.09 5.33 -10.89
C ASP A 150 30.07 5.41 -9.37
N GLN A 151 29.80 6.58 -8.81
CA GLN A 151 29.67 6.77 -7.35
C GLN A 151 28.43 6.06 -6.81
N ILE A 152 27.29 6.12 -7.52
CA ILE A 152 26.06 5.43 -7.13
C ILE A 152 26.30 3.93 -7.15
N MET A 153 26.95 3.42 -8.18
CA MET A 153 27.26 2.00 -8.34
C MET A 153 28.14 1.48 -7.21
N GLU A 154 29.20 2.21 -6.84
CA GLU A 154 30.09 1.84 -5.74
C GLU A 154 29.34 1.78 -4.41
N VAL A 155 28.59 2.84 -4.06
CA VAL A 155 27.81 2.89 -2.82
C VAL A 155 26.71 1.83 -2.79
N ALA A 156 26.05 1.57 -3.92
CA ALA A 156 25.00 0.56 -4.03
C ALA A 156 25.55 -0.84 -3.79
N LEU A 157 26.70 -1.17 -4.37
CA LEU A 157 27.37 -2.45 -4.16
C LEU A 157 27.79 -2.64 -2.70
N ASP A 158 28.39 -1.64 -2.09
CA ASP A 158 28.81 -1.67 -0.68
C ASP A 158 27.59 -1.80 0.27
N ALA A 159 26.46 -1.21 -0.09
CA ALA A 159 25.21 -1.31 0.65
C ALA A 159 24.46 -2.64 0.42
N GLY A 160 24.95 -3.50 -0.47
CA GLY A 160 24.33 -4.79 -0.80
C GLY A 160 23.11 -4.68 -1.70
N ALA A 161 23.09 -3.70 -2.62
CA ALA A 161 22.05 -3.63 -3.64
C ALA A 161 22.17 -4.83 -4.61
N GLU A 162 21.05 -5.40 -4.99
CA GLU A 162 21.01 -6.59 -5.86
C GLU A 162 20.95 -6.24 -7.34
N GLU A 163 20.41 -5.09 -7.67
CA GLU A 163 20.19 -4.66 -9.06
C GLU A 163 20.25 -3.14 -9.18
N LEU A 164 20.79 -2.66 -10.29
CA LEU A 164 20.81 -1.25 -10.66
C LEU A 164 20.23 -1.14 -12.07
N GLU A 165 19.16 -0.39 -12.22
CA GLU A 165 18.47 -0.18 -13.51
C GLU A 165 18.53 1.29 -13.91
N HIS A 166 18.68 1.54 -15.21
CA HIS A 166 18.63 2.88 -15.81
C HIS A 166 17.31 3.07 -16.55
N GLU A 167 16.51 4.03 -16.15
CA GLU A 167 15.30 4.44 -16.87
C GLU A 167 15.46 5.87 -17.42
N GLY A 168 15.82 6.03 -18.67
CA GLY A 168 15.84 7.33 -19.34
C GLY A 168 16.54 8.45 -18.57
N HIS A 169 15.80 9.35 -17.94
CA HIS A 169 16.31 10.43 -17.09
C HIS A 169 16.36 10.11 -15.60
N HIS A 170 15.95 8.91 -15.17
CA HIS A 170 15.94 8.48 -13.79
C HIS A 170 16.74 7.18 -13.65
N GLU A 171 17.60 7.12 -12.65
CA GLU A 171 18.29 5.90 -12.25
C GLU A 171 17.53 5.24 -11.09
N LEU A 172 17.22 3.96 -11.27
CA LEU A 172 16.65 3.12 -10.20
C LEU A 172 17.75 2.31 -9.56
N VAL A 173 18.09 2.59 -8.31
CA VAL A 173 19.12 1.86 -7.57
C VAL A 173 18.49 0.88 -6.60
N GLY A 174 18.70 -0.37 -6.87
CA GLY A 174 18.82 -1.49 -5.95
C GLY A 174 17.64 -1.97 -5.12
N LYS A 175 17.39 -3.24 -5.26
CA LYS A 175 16.47 -4.03 -4.43
C LYS A 175 17.23 -4.59 -3.21
N GLN A 176 16.93 -4.14 -1.98
CA GLN A 176 17.42 -4.82 -0.77
C GLN A 176 16.42 -5.87 -0.30
N HIS A 177 16.84 -7.14 -0.28
CA HIS A 177 16.11 -8.18 0.44
C HIS A 177 16.28 -7.96 1.95
N ALA A 178 15.22 -7.63 2.64
CA ALA A 178 15.21 -7.72 4.09
C ALA A 178 15.16 -9.21 4.48
N HIS A 179 16.34 -9.83 4.67
CA HIS A 179 16.42 -11.11 5.33
C HIS A 179 15.98 -10.96 6.79
N HIS A 180 14.72 -11.25 7.06
CA HIS A 180 14.26 -11.51 8.41
C HIS A 180 14.78 -12.90 8.82
N LYS A 181 16.00 -12.96 9.40
CA LYS A 181 16.47 -14.15 10.10
C LYS A 181 15.57 -14.35 11.30
N GLN A 182 14.59 -15.24 11.18
CA GLN A 182 13.98 -15.85 12.36
C GLN A 182 15.04 -16.70 13.02
N GLY A 183 15.51 -16.23 14.17
CA GLY A 183 16.37 -17.00 15.05
C GLY A 183 15.63 -18.26 15.50
N GLN A 184 16.03 -19.41 14.99
CA GLN A 184 15.71 -20.69 15.61
C GLN A 184 16.51 -20.74 16.90
N THR A 185 15.82 -20.56 18.02
CA THR A 185 16.32 -20.94 19.34
C THR A 185 16.17 -22.46 19.42
N GLN A 186 17.26 -23.18 19.19
CA GLN A 186 17.37 -24.58 19.64
C GLN A 186 17.47 -24.54 21.15
N GLN A 187 16.50 -25.14 21.81
CA GLN A 187 16.64 -25.57 23.22
C GLN A 187 17.25 -26.98 23.19
N ASP A 188 18.42 -27.07 23.80
CA ASP A 188 18.94 -28.31 24.38
C ASP A 188 18.24 -28.60 25.71
#